data_6498b05a8bfb3ecc467d7981312f4503
#
_entry.id   6498b05a8bfb3ecc467d7981312f4503
#
_cell.length_a   1.000
_cell.length_b   1.000
_cell.length_c   1.000
_cell.angle_alpha   90.00
_cell.angle_beta   90.00
_cell.angle_gamma   90.00
#
_symmetry.space_group_name_H-M   'P 1'
#
loop_
_entity.id
_entity.type
_entity.pdbx_description
1 polymer ?
#
loop_
_entity_poly.entity_id
_entity_poly.type
_entity_poly.pdbx_seq_one_letter_code
_entity_poly.pdbx_strand_id
1 'polypeptide(L)'
;KNKWILLSATPGDTWSDYIPVFIANGFYKNRSQFLNEHAVFSRFSKFPKIEKFIGTRKLERLRSSILVDMEFKRQTVRHYENVLVDYDRILYKRITKDRWDFYNDVPIENPGALCYLQRKVCNSDETRAEAVLNICKKHDKIIIFYNFNYELEILKNIKYGKNVKVAEWNGQAHEPIPDSKKWVYLVQYTAGCEGWNCITTNAMIFYSQNYSYKVMEQASGRIDRLNTPYKDLYYYVLKSRATIDLAVSRAIKEKKNFNERKYTKWD
;
A
#
# COMPACT_ATOMS: atom_id res chain seq x y z
N LYS A 1 -37.77 1.05 -8.44
CA LYS A 1 -36.26 1.02 -8.39
C LYS A 1 -35.83 1.52 -7.03
N ASN A 2 -35.00 0.76 -6.32
CA ASN A 2 -34.48 1.15 -5.03
C ASN A 2 -33.47 2.29 -5.17
N LYS A 3 -33.56 3.29 -4.29
CA LYS A 3 -32.52 4.32 -4.15
C LYS A 3 -31.36 3.72 -3.37
N TRP A 4 -30.12 4.09 -3.75
CA TRP A 4 -28.92 3.61 -3.07
C TRP A 4 -27.91 4.75 -2.93
N ILE A 5 -27.06 4.66 -1.93
CA ILE A 5 -25.94 5.56 -1.67
C ILE A 5 -24.71 4.69 -1.40
N LEU A 6 -23.60 5.02 -2.04
CA LEU A 6 -22.30 4.39 -1.80
C LEU A 6 -21.41 5.40 -1.08
N LEU A 7 -20.91 5.04 0.10
CA LEU A 7 -19.97 5.84 0.87
C LEU A 7 -18.56 5.29 0.72
N SER A 8 -17.63 6.13 0.33
CA SER A 8 -16.23 5.75 0.20
C SER A 8 -15.32 6.97 0.41
N ALA A 9 -14.23 6.79 1.15
CA ALA A 9 -13.15 7.78 1.25
C ALA A 9 -12.23 7.77 0.02
N THR A 10 -12.26 6.67 -0.76
CA THR A 10 -11.44 6.46 -1.95
C THR A 10 -12.32 5.85 -3.05
N PRO A 11 -13.13 6.65 -3.76
CA PRO A 11 -14.17 6.12 -4.66
C PRO A 11 -13.60 5.36 -5.87
N GLY A 12 -12.35 5.56 -6.24
CA GLY A 12 -11.65 4.81 -7.30
C GLY A 12 -10.38 5.51 -7.75
N ASP A 13 -9.36 4.71 -8.08
CA ASP A 13 -8.07 5.17 -8.62
C ASP A 13 -8.06 5.13 -10.15
N THR A 14 -8.88 4.25 -10.72
CA THR A 14 -8.98 4.03 -12.16
C THR A 14 -10.42 4.09 -12.63
N TRP A 15 -10.62 4.32 -13.92
CA TRP A 15 -11.97 4.29 -14.50
C TRP A 15 -12.64 2.91 -14.39
N SER A 16 -11.87 1.84 -14.25
CA SER A 16 -12.40 0.50 -14.00
C SER A 16 -13.17 0.40 -12.68
N ASP A 17 -12.77 1.16 -11.66
CA ASP A 17 -13.40 1.16 -10.33
C ASP A 17 -14.80 1.79 -10.37
N TYR A 18 -15.03 2.70 -11.33
CA TYR A 18 -16.33 3.35 -11.52
C TYR A 18 -17.33 2.54 -12.35
N ILE A 19 -16.91 1.46 -13.04
CA ILE A 19 -17.80 0.68 -13.91
C ILE A 19 -19.07 0.21 -13.18
N PRO A 20 -19.02 -0.41 -12.00
CA PRO A 20 -20.23 -0.84 -11.30
C PRO A 20 -21.19 0.31 -11.01
N VAL A 21 -20.64 1.45 -10.58
CA VAL A 21 -21.42 2.65 -10.24
C VAL A 21 -22.06 3.25 -11.48
N PHE A 22 -21.35 3.31 -12.61
CA PHE A 22 -21.86 3.82 -13.87
C PHE A 22 -22.98 2.93 -14.43
N ILE A 23 -22.84 1.60 -14.30
CA ILE A 23 -23.91 0.64 -14.70
C ILE A 23 -25.13 0.81 -13.78
N ALA A 24 -24.93 0.90 -12.47
CA ALA A 24 -26.03 1.08 -11.53
C ALA A 24 -26.81 2.39 -11.72
N ASN A 25 -26.15 3.44 -12.23
CA ASN A 25 -26.81 4.69 -12.64
C ASN A 25 -27.41 4.66 -14.06
N GLY A 26 -27.26 3.55 -14.80
CA GLY A 26 -27.82 3.40 -16.13
C GLY A 26 -27.04 4.11 -17.23
N PHE A 27 -25.82 4.56 -17.00
CA PHE A 27 -24.97 5.20 -18.01
C PHE A 27 -24.45 4.20 -19.04
N TYR A 28 -24.29 2.94 -18.64
CA TYR A 28 -23.89 1.80 -19.49
C TYR A 28 -24.75 0.59 -19.15
N LYS A 29 -25.05 -0.23 -20.15
CA LYS A 29 -25.84 -1.47 -19.98
C LYS A 29 -25.05 -2.54 -19.19
N ASN A 30 -23.74 -2.64 -19.45
CA ASN A 30 -22.85 -3.63 -18.84
C ASN A 30 -21.38 -3.22 -18.98
N ARG A 31 -20.53 -4.02 -18.34
CA ARG A 31 -19.06 -3.83 -18.36
C ARG A 31 -18.47 -3.84 -19.78
N SER A 32 -18.96 -4.73 -20.64
CA SER A 32 -18.45 -4.87 -22.01
C SER A 32 -18.69 -3.60 -22.82
N GLN A 33 -19.88 -2.99 -22.73
CA GLN A 33 -20.17 -1.72 -23.41
C GLN A 33 -19.20 -0.64 -22.95
N PHE A 34 -18.98 -0.49 -21.64
CA PHE A 34 -18.04 0.51 -21.12
C PHE A 34 -16.61 0.27 -21.65
N LEU A 35 -16.13 -0.99 -21.58
CA LEU A 35 -14.78 -1.31 -22.03
C LEU A 35 -14.59 -1.10 -23.54
N ASN A 36 -15.57 -1.47 -24.36
CA ASN A 36 -15.53 -1.26 -25.81
C ASN A 36 -15.50 0.23 -26.18
N GLU A 37 -16.17 1.07 -25.40
CA GLU A 37 -16.23 2.52 -25.66
C GLU A 37 -14.98 3.25 -25.14
N HIS A 38 -14.40 2.80 -24.05
CA HIS A 38 -13.40 3.60 -23.32
C HIS A 38 -12.06 2.91 -23.11
N ALA A 39 -11.93 1.59 -23.19
CA ALA A 39 -10.68 0.91 -22.90
C ALA A 39 -9.86 0.64 -24.17
N VAL A 40 -8.57 0.98 -24.11
CA VAL A 40 -7.59 0.55 -25.09
C VAL A 40 -6.78 -0.57 -24.46
N PHE A 41 -6.82 -1.75 -25.07
CA PHE A 41 -6.08 -2.92 -24.60
C PHE A 41 -4.68 -2.99 -25.21
N SER A 42 -3.73 -3.47 -24.43
CA SER A 42 -2.38 -3.71 -24.89
C SER A 42 -2.34 -4.83 -25.92
N ARG A 43 -1.70 -4.57 -27.06
CA ARG A 43 -1.50 -5.56 -28.14
C ARG A 43 -0.39 -6.58 -27.83
N PHE A 44 0.46 -6.27 -26.82
CA PHE A 44 1.63 -7.06 -26.48
C PHE A 44 1.44 -7.91 -25.21
N SER A 45 0.24 -7.96 -24.66
CA SER A 45 -0.04 -8.73 -23.44
C SER A 45 -0.71 -10.05 -23.78
N LYS A 46 -0.21 -11.15 -23.21
CA LYS A 46 -0.81 -12.49 -23.34
C LYS A 46 -2.25 -12.55 -22.80
N PHE A 47 -2.59 -11.68 -21.84
CA PHE A 47 -3.92 -11.53 -21.27
C PHE A 47 -4.47 -10.13 -21.53
N PRO A 48 -5.80 -9.93 -21.64
CA PRO A 48 -6.40 -8.63 -21.85
C PRO A 48 -5.98 -7.64 -20.72
N LYS A 49 -5.09 -6.72 -21.03
CA LYS A 49 -4.62 -5.68 -20.11
C LYS A 49 -4.98 -4.31 -20.67
N ILE A 50 -5.71 -3.53 -19.88
CA ILE A 50 -6.05 -2.16 -20.26
C ILE A 50 -4.75 -1.32 -20.18
N GLU A 51 -4.41 -0.70 -21.29
CA GLU A 51 -3.25 0.19 -21.41
C GLU A 51 -3.62 1.62 -21.04
N LYS A 52 -4.74 2.11 -21.55
CA LYS A 52 -5.28 3.45 -21.25
C LYS A 52 -6.79 3.49 -21.45
N PHE A 53 -7.39 4.56 -20.94
CA PHE A 53 -8.78 4.92 -21.22
C PHE A 53 -8.85 6.10 -22.16
N ILE A 54 -9.85 6.10 -23.04
CA ILE A 54 -10.18 7.17 -23.99
C ILE A 54 -11.53 7.79 -23.65
N GLY A 55 -11.82 8.98 -24.19
CA GLY A 55 -13.08 9.69 -23.91
C GLY A 55 -13.21 10.11 -22.44
N THR A 56 -12.10 10.36 -21.76
CA THR A 56 -12.05 10.65 -20.31
C THR A 56 -12.85 11.87 -19.90
N ARG A 57 -13.02 12.88 -20.76
CA ARG A 57 -13.89 14.05 -20.51
C ARG A 57 -15.36 13.65 -20.30
N LYS A 58 -15.86 12.63 -21.03
CA LYS A 58 -17.20 12.09 -20.81
C LYS A 58 -17.27 11.40 -19.44
N LEU A 59 -16.27 10.56 -19.13
CA LEU A 59 -16.19 9.86 -17.86
C LEU A 59 -16.10 10.82 -16.66
N GLU A 60 -15.35 11.91 -16.78
CA GLU A 60 -15.25 12.96 -15.77
C GLU A 60 -16.61 13.63 -15.53
N ARG A 61 -17.34 13.98 -16.58
CA ARG A 61 -18.70 14.55 -16.45
C ARG A 61 -19.67 13.58 -15.79
N LEU A 62 -19.66 12.31 -16.19
CA LEU A 62 -20.50 11.30 -15.57
C LEU A 62 -20.16 11.10 -14.08
N ARG A 63 -18.89 11.05 -13.74
CA ARG A 63 -18.44 10.99 -12.36
C ARG A 63 -18.93 12.19 -11.55
N SER A 64 -18.73 13.40 -12.05
CA SER A 64 -19.14 14.62 -11.36
C SER A 64 -20.66 14.73 -11.18
N SER A 65 -21.47 14.08 -12.03
CA SER A 65 -22.93 14.08 -11.88
C SER A 65 -23.46 13.18 -10.77
N ILE A 66 -22.63 12.24 -10.28
CA ILE A 66 -23.04 11.24 -9.27
C ILE A 66 -22.18 11.27 -8.00
N LEU A 67 -21.01 11.89 -8.05
CA LEU A 67 -20.11 12.03 -6.92
C LEU A 67 -20.42 13.31 -6.16
N VAL A 68 -20.72 13.15 -4.88
CA VAL A 68 -20.86 14.28 -3.96
C VAL A 68 -19.65 14.25 -3.03
N ASP A 69 -18.77 15.24 -3.16
CA ASP A 69 -17.67 15.44 -2.24
C ASP A 69 -18.20 16.03 -0.93
N MET A 70 -18.03 15.29 0.15
CA MET A 70 -18.36 15.76 1.49
C MET A 70 -17.12 16.43 2.09
N GLU A 71 -17.23 17.72 2.42
CA GLU A 71 -16.19 18.42 3.16
C GLU A 71 -16.04 17.79 4.54
N PHE A 72 -14.92 17.12 4.74
CA PHE A 72 -14.55 16.54 6.03
C PHE A 72 -13.33 17.26 6.59
N LYS A 73 -13.52 18.00 7.69
CA LYS A 73 -12.40 18.58 8.46
C LYS A 73 -11.91 17.53 9.45
N ARG A 74 -10.69 17.04 9.22
CA ARG A 74 -10.02 16.15 10.19
C ARG A 74 -9.85 16.89 11.51
N GLN A 75 -10.14 16.20 12.59
CA GLN A 75 -9.90 16.68 13.96
C GLN A 75 -8.49 16.30 14.45
N THR A 76 -7.80 15.47 13.70
CA THR A 76 -6.47 14.93 14.00
C THR A 76 -5.39 15.58 13.14
N VAL A 77 -4.17 15.64 13.66
CA VAL A 77 -2.97 16.06 12.95
C VAL A 77 -2.13 14.82 12.63
N ARG A 78 -1.83 14.59 11.36
CA ARG A 78 -0.98 13.50 10.91
C ARG A 78 0.47 13.97 10.81
N HIS A 79 1.36 13.35 11.56
CA HIS A 79 2.80 13.58 11.51
C HIS A 79 3.47 12.44 10.74
N TYR A 80 4.03 12.74 9.57
CA TYR A 80 4.78 11.77 8.76
C TYR A 80 6.28 11.96 8.95
N GLU A 81 6.95 10.93 9.46
CA GLU A 81 8.39 10.87 9.60
C GLU A 81 8.99 9.85 8.62
N ASN A 82 9.90 10.31 7.75
CA ASN A 82 10.65 9.42 6.87
C ASN A 82 11.90 8.93 7.62
N VAL A 83 11.94 7.64 7.92
CA VAL A 83 13.07 7.00 8.59
C VAL A 83 13.97 6.38 7.53
N LEU A 84 15.17 6.93 7.40
CA LEU A 84 16.14 6.45 6.44
C LEU A 84 16.88 5.23 7.00
N VAL A 85 16.95 4.18 6.18
CA VAL A 85 17.64 2.91 6.47
C VAL A 85 18.62 2.58 5.36
N ASP A 86 19.60 1.73 5.64
CA ASP A 86 20.56 1.28 4.63
C ASP A 86 20.06 0.04 3.86
N TYR A 87 20.89 -0.43 2.95
CA TYR A 87 20.67 -1.63 2.15
C TYR A 87 21.98 -2.11 1.51
N ASP A 88 22.08 -3.37 1.18
CA ASP A 88 23.25 -3.91 0.45
C ASP A 88 23.29 -3.35 -0.97
N ARG A 89 24.13 -2.33 -1.17
CA ARG A 89 24.29 -1.62 -2.44
C ARG A 89 24.97 -2.49 -3.50
N ILE A 90 25.82 -3.42 -3.09
CA ILE A 90 26.56 -4.30 -3.99
C ILE A 90 25.59 -5.31 -4.58
N LEU A 91 24.85 -6.04 -3.73
CA LEU A 91 23.87 -7.00 -4.17
C LEU A 91 22.75 -6.33 -4.99
N TYR A 92 22.29 -5.15 -4.56
CA TYR A 92 21.28 -4.39 -5.30
C TYR A 92 21.71 -4.04 -6.72
N LYS A 93 22.97 -3.57 -6.88
CA LYS A 93 23.55 -3.27 -8.21
C LYS A 93 23.68 -4.52 -9.06
N ARG A 94 24.15 -5.63 -8.49
CA ARG A 94 24.28 -6.91 -9.20
C ARG A 94 22.92 -7.40 -9.72
N ILE A 95 21.90 -7.48 -8.86
CA ILE A 95 20.54 -7.87 -9.26
C ILE A 95 20.02 -6.98 -10.39
N THR A 96 20.22 -5.68 -10.27
CA THR A 96 19.73 -4.71 -11.25
C THR A 96 20.43 -4.83 -12.60
N LYS A 97 21.76 -5.02 -12.61
CA LYS A 97 22.59 -5.07 -13.83
C LYS A 97 22.52 -6.44 -14.49
N ASP A 98 22.73 -7.49 -13.70
CA ASP A 98 22.92 -8.84 -14.22
C ASP A 98 21.59 -9.55 -14.52
N ARG A 99 20.46 -8.99 -14.00
CA ARG A 99 19.11 -9.57 -14.13
C ARG A 99 19.05 -11.01 -13.62
N TRP A 100 19.77 -11.27 -12.52
CA TRP A 100 19.92 -12.59 -11.89
C TRP A 100 19.39 -12.61 -10.47
N ASP A 101 18.60 -13.61 -10.14
CA ASP A 101 18.16 -13.88 -8.76
C ASP A 101 19.23 -14.67 -8.02
N PHE A 102 20.04 -13.98 -7.25
CA PHE A 102 21.12 -14.58 -6.47
C PHE A 102 20.64 -15.39 -5.25
N TYR A 103 19.35 -15.36 -4.91
CA TYR A 103 18.81 -16.17 -3.84
C TYR A 103 18.40 -17.56 -4.32
N ASN A 104 17.91 -17.67 -5.55
CA ASN A 104 17.41 -18.92 -6.13
C ASN A 104 18.29 -19.44 -7.29
N ASP A 105 19.33 -18.69 -7.67
CA ASP A 105 20.26 -18.99 -8.77
C ASP A 105 19.56 -19.17 -10.12
N VAL A 106 18.70 -18.23 -10.47
CA VAL A 106 17.93 -18.24 -11.75
C VAL A 106 17.89 -16.85 -12.39
N PRO A 107 17.69 -16.77 -13.72
CA PRO A 107 17.51 -15.48 -14.39
C PRO A 107 16.20 -14.80 -13.97
N ILE A 108 16.18 -13.48 -13.96
CA ILE A 108 14.99 -12.67 -13.71
C ILE A 108 14.25 -12.47 -15.03
N GLU A 109 13.02 -12.98 -15.12
CA GLU A 109 12.27 -13.06 -16.38
C GLU A 109 11.28 -11.89 -16.61
N ASN A 110 10.98 -11.10 -15.57
CA ASN A 110 9.95 -10.07 -15.69
C ASN A 110 10.15 -8.88 -14.72
N PRO A 111 9.50 -7.73 -15.00
CA PRO A 111 9.60 -6.54 -14.16
C PRO A 111 9.22 -6.75 -12.69
N GLY A 112 8.17 -7.54 -12.44
CA GLY A 112 7.70 -7.81 -11.10
C GLY A 112 8.74 -8.56 -10.25
N ALA A 113 9.36 -9.60 -10.84
CA ALA A 113 10.44 -10.35 -10.19
C ALA A 113 11.64 -9.45 -9.86
N LEU A 114 12.03 -8.57 -10.79
CA LEU A 114 13.11 -7.63 -10.53
C LEU A 114 12.76 -6.66 -9.39
N CYS A 115 11.59 -6.04 -9.42
CA CYS A 115 11.16 -5.14 -8.37
C CYS A 115 11.03 -5.85 -7.01
N TYR A 116 10.53 -7.09 -7.00
CA TYR A 116 10.46 -7.90 -5.79
C TYR A 116 11.85 -8.14 -5.18
N LEU A 117 12.83 -8.54 -5.98
CA LEU A 117 14.19 -8.82 -5.51
C LEU A 117 14.90 -7.54 -5.05
N GLN A 118 14.76 -6.44 -5.79
CA GLN A 118 15.27 -5.14 -5.36
C GLN A 118 14.70 -4.75 -3.99
N ARG A 119 13.40 -4.94 -3.78
CA ARG A 119 12.76 -4.70 -2.48
C ARG A 119 13.23 -5.68 -1.42
N LYS A 120 13.42 -6.95 -1.77
CA LYS A 120 13.93 -7.96 -0.82
C LYS A 120 15.30 -7.54 -0.28
N VAL A 121 16.22 -7.07 -1.13
CA VAL A 121 17.51 -6.53 -0.68
C VAL A 121 17.33 -5.35 0.27
N CYS A 122 16.49 -4.37 -0.09
CA CYS A 122 16.29 -3.18 0.74
C CYS A 122 15.58 -3.48 2.06
N ASN A 123 14.60 -4.38 2.05
CA ASN A 123 13.72 -4.61 3.19
C ASN A 123 14.27 -5.69 4.14
N SER A 124 15.30 -6.45 3.71
CA SER A 124 15.95 -7.46 4.56
C SER A 124 17.20 -6.92 5.26
N ASP A 125 17.58 -5.66 5.05
CA ASP A 125 18.70 -5.05 5.76
C ASP A 125 18.40 -4.91 7.26
N GLU A 126 19.38 -5.24 8.10
CA GLU A 126 19.23 -5.24 9.56
C GLU A 126 18.90 -3.85 10.13
N THR A 127 19.41 -2.79 9.49
CA THR A 127 19.12 -1.40 9.91
C THR A 127 17.64 -1.08 9.88
N ARG A 128 16.85 -1.79 9.05
CA ARG A 128 15.39 -1.63 8.99
C ARG A 128 14.72 -2.24 10.23
N ALA A 129 15.16 -3.40 10.68
CA ALA A 129 14.68 -4.02 11.91
C ALA A 129 15.10 -3.21 13.16
N GLU A 130 16.31 -2.66 13.17
CA GLU A 130 16.78 -1.76 14.23
C GLU A 130 15.94 -0.47 14.29
N ALA A 131 15.61 0.11 13.13
CA ALA A 131 14.74 1.28 13.04
C ALA A 131 13.35 0.98 13.63
N VAL A 132 12.75 -0.17 13.28
CA VAL A 132 11.48 -0.63 13.89
C VAL A 132 11.60 -0.68 15.41
N LEU A 133 12.64 -1.35 15.93
CA LEU A 133 12.83 -1.49 17.37
C LEU A 133 12.99 -0.14 18.08
N ASN A 134 13.71 0.80 17.45
CA ASN A 134 13.92 2.13 18.01
C ASN A 134 12.62 2.96 18.03
N ILE A 135 11.75 2.81 17.02
CA ILE A 135 10.43 3.44 17.02
C ILE A 135 9.52 2.79 18.08
N CYS A 136 9.52 1.46 18.18
CA CYS A 136 8.72 0.74 19.19
C CYS A 136 9.09 1.10 20.64
N LYS A 137 10.31 1.57 20.90
CA LYS A 137 10.69 2.10 22.23
C LYS A 137 10.00 3.43 22.58
N LYS A 138 9.53 4.18 21.59
CA LYS A 138 8.86 5.48 21.78
C LYS A 138 7.35 5.34 21.98
N HIS A 139 6.77 4.17 21.63
CA HIS A 139 5.33 3.94 21.64
C HIS A 139 5.01 2.61 22.31
N ASP A 140 4.11 2.60 23.28
CA ASP A 140 3.67 1.38 23.95
C ASP A 140 2.81 0.48 23.05
N LYS A 141 2.13 1.07 22.08
CA LYS A 141 1.22 0.36 21.16
C LYS A 141 1.48 0.84 19.75
N ILE A 142 1.75 -0.06 18.81
CA ILE A 142 2.08 0.31 17.44
C ILE A 142 1.61 -0.73 16.43
N ILE A 143 1.12 -0.24 15.29
CA ILE A 143 0.78 -1.07 14.13
C ILE A 143 1.93 -1.00 13.14
N ILE A 144 2.32 -2.14 12.57
CA ILE A 144 3.34 -2.22 11.51
C ILE A 144 2.71 -2.82 10.26
N PHE A 145 2.59 -2.03 9.22
CA PHE A 145 2.16 -2.52 7.91
C PHE A 145 3.33 -3.04 7.08
N TYR A 146 3.14 -4.20 6.44
CA TYR A 146 4.13 -4.85 5.60
C TYR A 146 3.49 -5.42 4.32
N ASN A 147 4.31 -5.73 3.30
CA ASN A 147 3.83 -6.27 2.01
C ASN A 147 4.07 -7.79 1.88
N PHE A 148 5.27 -8.27 2.20
CA PHE A 148 5.75 -9.60 1.82
C PHE A 148 5.96 -10.52 3.02
N ASN A 149 5.82 -11.84 2.80
CA ASN A 149 6.00 -12.83 3.87
C ASN A 149 7.41 -12.81 4.48
N TYR A 150 8.46 -12.56 3.68
CA TYR A 150 9.81 -12.41 4.23
C TYR A 150 9.94 -11.20 5.18
N GLU A 151 9.16 -10.13 4.96
CA GLU A 151 9.11 -8.99 5.89
C GLU A 151 8.44 -9.39 7.21
N LEU A 152 7.38 -10.21 7.16
CA LEU A 152 6.74 -10.77 8.35
C LEU A 152 7.72 -11.61 9.18
N GLU A 153 8.49 -12.49 8.52
CA GLU A 153 9.51 -13.31 9.22
C GLU A 153 10.56 -12.44 9.93
N ILE A 154 11.04 -11.39 9.27
CA ILE A 154 11.96 -10.43 9.88
C ILE A 154 11.31 -9.76 11.09
N LEU A 155 10.08 -9.25 10.94
CA LEU A 155 9.34 -8.56 11.99
C LEU A 155 9.06 -9.49 13.20
N LYS A 156 8.72 -10.75 12.97
CA LYS A 156 8.51 -11.76 14.05
C LYS A 156 9.79 -12.08 14.82
N ASN A 157 10.95 -12.01 14.17
CA ASN A 157 12.24 -12.26 14.79
C ASN A 157 12.78 -11.08 15.62
N ILE A 158 12.17 -9.92 15.54
CA ILE A 158 12.55 -8.74 16.35
C ILE A 158 12.23 -9.01 17.83
N LYS A 159 13.20 -8.78 18.71
CA LYS A 159 13.03 -8.89 20.15
C LYS A 159 12.45 -7.59 20.73
N TYR A 160 11.14 -7.42 20.66
CA TYR A 160 10.44 -6.22 21.13
C TYR A 160 10.52 -5.99 22.65
N GLY A 161 10.83 -7.02 23.43
CA GLY A 161 10.92 -6.98 24.89
C GLY A 161 9.97 -7.97 25.57
N LYS A 162 10.28 -8.31 26.83
CA LYS A 162 9.58 -9.39 27.58
C LYS A 162 8.08 -9.16 27.79
N ASN A 163 7.64 -7.88 27.86
CA ASN A 163 6.26 -7.50 28.18
C ASN A 163 5.48 -6.97 26.97
N VAL A 164 6.00 -7.13 25.76
CA VAL A 164 5.34 -6.68 24.54
C VAL A 164 4.62 -7.86 23.91
N LYS A 165 3.31 -7.75 23.75
CA LYS A 165 2.50 -8.74 23.05
C LYS A 165 2.58 -8.46 21.54
N VAL A 166 2.93 -9.47 20.77
CA VAL A 166 2.94 -9.40 19.30
C VAL A 166 1.76 -10.21 18.78
N ALA A 167 1.01 -9.65 17.84
CA ALA A 167 -0.08 -10.32 17.15
C ALA A 167 -0.07 -9.94 15.67
N GLU A 168 -0.75 -10.72 14.82
CA GLU A 168 -0.70 -10.55 13.38
C GLU A 168 -2.08 -10.61 12.70
N TRP A 169 -2.19 -9.87 11.58
CA TRP A 169 -3.34 -9.91 10.69
C TRP A 169 -2.86 -10.01 9.24
N ASN A 170 -3.11 -11.16 8.62
CA ASN A 170 -2.71 -11.45 7.25
C ASN A 170 -3.67 -12.47 6.63
N GLY A 171 -3.36 -12.97 5.43
CA GLY A 171 -4.20 -13.93 4.74
C GLY A 171 -4.34 -15.31 5.42
N GLN A 172 -3.53 -15.62 6.43
CA GLN A 172 -3.52 -16.91 7.13
C GLN A 172 -3.93 -16.77 8.60
N ALA A 173 -3.61 -15.63 9.24
CA ALA A 173 -3.87 -15.39 10.66
C ALA A 173 -4.65 -14.09 10.82
N HIS A 174 -5.76 -14.15 11.59
CA HIS A 174 -6.62 -13.01 11.90
C HIS A 174 -6.73 -12.85 13.43
N GLU A 175 -5.59 -12.58 14.07
CA GLU A 175 -5.57 -12.38 15.51
C GLU A 175 -6.22 -11.03 15.89
N PRO A 176 -6.95 -10.94 17.00
CA PRO A 176 -7.48 -9.67 17.47
C PRO A 176 -6.35 -8.72 17.90
N ILE A 177 -6.63 -7.41 17.84
CA ILE A 177 -5.72 -6.40 18.39
C ILE A 177 -5.50 -6.70 19.87
N PRO A 178 -4.24 -6.79 20.35
CA PRO A 178 -3.97 -7.19 21.72
C PRO A 178 -4.53 -6.20 22.74
N ASP A 179 -5.22 -6.73 23.76
CA ASP A 179 -5.64 -5.97 24.94
C ASP A 179 -4.56 -6.05 26.02
N SER A 180 -3.44 -5.35 25.79
CA SER A 180 -2.32 -5.27 26.74
C SER A 180 -1.75 -3.85 26.75
N LYS A 181 -0.97 -3.53 27.80
CA LYS A 181 -0.34 -2.20 27.92
C LYS A 181 0.63 -1.92 26.79
N LYS A 182 1.39 -2.96 26.39
CA LYS A 182 2.38 -2.84 25.31
C LYS A 182 2.13 -3.91 24.26
N TRP A 183 2.05 -3.49 23.00
CA TRP A 183 1.88 -4.44 21.90
C TRP A 183 2.39 -3.91 20.57
N VAL A 184 2.72 -4.86 19.69
CA VAL A 184 3.01 -4.64 18.26
C VAL A 184 2.01 -5.47 17.46
N TYR A 185 1.36 -4.84 16.50
CA TYR A 185 0.39 -5.49 15.62
C TYR A 185 0.90 -5.49 14.18
N LEU A 186 1.23 -6.67 13.67
CA LEU A 186 1.79 -6.88 12.34
C LEU A 186 0.66 -7.08 11.33
N VAL A 187 0.53 -6.17 10.37
CA VAL A 187 -0.61 -6.16 9.44
C VAL A 187 -0.15 -6.21 8.00
N GLN A 188 -0.56 -7.23 7.26
CA GLN A 188 -0.32 -7.29 5.83
C GLN A 188 -1.27 -6.36 5.07
N TYR A 189 -0.77 -5.54 4.15
CA TYR A 189 -1.60 -4.59 3.40
C TYR A 189 -2.78 -5.25 2.69
N THR A 190 -2.57 -6.39 2.04
CA THR A 190 -3.60 -7.10 1.26
C THR A 190 -4.77 -7.60 2.11
N ALA A 191 -4.53 -7.90 3.39
CA ALA A 191 -5.56 -8.40 4.30
C ALA A 191 -6.09 -7.32 5.25
N GLY A 192 -5.31 -6.30 5.55
CA GLY A 192 -5.58 -5.38 6.66
C GLY A 192 -5.71 -3.91 6.28
N CYS A 193 -5.63 -3.53 5.01
CA CYS A 193 -5.90 -2.14 4.64
C CYS A 193 -7.40 -1.77 4.70
N GLU A 194 -8.31 -2.76 4.77
CA GLU A 194 -9.75 -2.57 4.85
C GLU A 194 -10.34 -3.40 6.01
N GLY A 195 -11.58 -3.09 6.39
CA GLY A 195 -12.42 -3.95 7.22
C GLY A 195 -12.28 -3.85 8.74
N TRP A 196 -11.29 -3.12 9.30
CA TRP A 196 -11.11 -2.96 10.74
C TRP A 196 -10.64 -1.56 11.12
N ASN A 197 -10.69 -1.23 12.40
CA ASN A 197 -10.25 0.05 12.95
C ASN A 197 -9.47 -0.18 14.24
N CYS A 198 -8.54 0.73 14.53
CA CYS A 198 -7.83 0.75 15.79
C CYS A 198 -7.79 2.17 16.34
N ILE A 199 -8.40 2.38 17.50
CA ILE A 199 -8.38 3.67 18.21
C ILE A 199 -7.59 3.60 19.50
N THR A 200 -6.87 2.50 19.75
CA THR A 200 -6.09 2.28 20.97
C THR A 200 -4.61 2.59 20.80
N THR A 201 -4.20 3.05 19.61
CA THR A 201 -2.86 3.58 19.32
C THR A 201 -2.94 4.82 18.45
N ASN A 202 -1.91 5.64 18.54
CA ASN A 202 -1.68 6.81 17.66
C ASN A 202 -0.43 6.67 16.80
N ALA A 203 0.18 5.49 16.76
CA ALA A 203 1.44 5.28 16.05
C ALA A 203 1.36 4.11 15.05
N MET A 204 1.97 4.31 13.91
CA MET A 204 2.00 3.34 12.82
C MET A 204 3.36 3.35 12.11
N ILE A 205 3.89 2.18 11.77
CA ILE A 205 5.06 2.02 10.92
C ILE A 205 4.62 1.46 9.58
N PHE A 206 5.04 2.07 8.50
CA PHE A 206 5.05 1.49 7.17
C PHE A 206 6.44 0.88 6.95
N TYR A 207 6.58 -0.42 7.24
CA TYR A 207 7.85 -1.16 7.10
C TYR A 207 8.39 -1.07 5.68
N SER A 208 7.50 -1.19 4.72
CA SER A 208 7.74 -0.89 3.32
C SER A 208 6.48 -0.27 2.71
N GLN A 209 6.60 0.66 1.77
CA GLN A 209 5.43 1.27 1.14
C GLN A 209 4.75 0.30 0.17
N ASN A 210 3.42 0.31 0.12
CA ASN A 210 2.68 -0.39 -0.92
C ASN A 210 2.75 0.38 -2.25
N TYR A 211 2.56 -0.31 -3.37
CA TYR A 211 2.58 0.32 -4.70
C TYR A 211 1.34 1.16 -5.01
N SER A 212 0.25 0.95 -4.29
CA SER A 212 -1.00 1.66 -4.47
C SER A 212 -1.14 2.82 -3.48
N TYR A 213 -1.37 4.02 -4.01
CA TYR A 213 -1.70 5.19 -3.20
C TYR A 213 -2.97 4.96 -2.37
N LYS A 214 -4.00 4.34 -2.97
CA LYS A 214 -5.26 4.01 -2.28
C LYS A 214 -5.03 3.13 -1.06
N VAL A 215 -4.24 2.07 -1.22
CA VAL A 215 -3.90 1.14 -0.12
C VAL A 215 -3.16 1.87 1.00
N MET A 216 -2.22 2.76 0.69
CA MET A 216 -1.50 3.57 1.67
C MET A 216 -2.44 4.51 2.44
N GLU A 217 -3.37 5.18 1.76
CA GLU A 217 -4.37 6.05 2.41
C GLU A 217 -5.34 5.26 3.29
N GLN A 218 -5.81 4.10 2.82
CA GLN A 218 -6.68 3.23 3.59
C GLN A 218 -5.99 2.69 4.84
N ALA A 219 -4.73 2.26 4.73
CA ALA A 219 -3.92 1.84 5.86
C ALA A 219 -3.73 2.99 6.86
N SER A 220 -3.38 4.19 6.40
CA SER A 220 -3.25 5.38 7.26
C SER A 220 -4.54 5.69 8.00
N GLY A 221 -5.68 5.47 7.36
CA GLY A 221 -7.00 5.66 7.94
C GLY A 221 -7.39 4.67 9.04
N ARG A 222 -6.61 3.61 9.30
CA ARG A 222 -6.96 2.62 10.34
C ARG A 222 -6.92 3.18 11.77
N ILE A 223 -6.04 4.15 12.04
CA ILE A 223 -5.94 4.85 13.33
C ILE A 223 -6.57 6.24 13.30
N ASP A 224 -6.78 6.81 12.12
CA ASP A 224 -7.36 8.14 11.92
C ASP A 224 -8.89 8.03 11.80
N ARG A 225 -9.57 7.94 12.92
CA ARG A 225 -11.01 7.75 13.03
C ARG A 225 -11.67 8.91 13.78
N LEU A 226 -12.95 9.18 13.48
CA LEU A 226 -13.73 10.23 14.15
C LEU A 226 -13.75 10.10 15.67
N ASN A 227 -13.72 8.87 16.16
CA ASN A 227 -13.80 8.55 17.59
C ASN A 227 -12.44 8.22 18.20
N THR A 228 -11.32 8.53 17.51
CA THR A 228 -10.00 8.36 18.13
C THR A 228 -9.81 9.37 19.27
N PRO A 229 -9.24 8.93 20.41
CA PRO A 229 -8.96 9.84 21.52
C PRO A 229 -7.72 10.72 21.30
N TYR A 230 -6.95 10.47 20.24
CA TYR A 230 -5.70 11.14 19.96
C TYR A 230 -5.90 12.32 19.02
N LYS A 231 -5.22 13.44 19.32
CA LYS A 231 -5.13 14.60 18.41
C LYS A 231 -3.98 14.44 17.41
N ASP A 232 -2.87 13.87 17.86
CA ASP A 232 -1.65 13.68 17.06
C ASP A 232 -1.45 12.21 16.71
N LEU A 233 -1.30 11.93 15.42
CA LEU A 233 -1.09 10.60 14.87
C LEU A 233 0.27 10.54 14.18
N TYR A 234 1.07 9.55 14.52
CA TYR A 234 2.46 9.40 14.06
C TYR A 234 2.59 8.26 13.06
N TYR A 235 3.11 8.57 11.87
CA TYR A 235 3.31 7.66 10.77
C TYR A 235 4.79 7.62 10.39
N TYR A 236 5.44 6.51 10.66
CA TYR A 236 6.85 6.28 10.34
C TYR A 236 6.96 5.53 9.02
N VAL A 237 7.62 6.13 8.04
CA VAL A 237 7.81 5.53 6.72
C VAL A 237 9.26 5.10 6.59
N LEU A 238 9.54 3.79 6.67
CA LEU A 238 10.88 3.26 6.47
C LEU A 238 11.20 3.22 4.98
N LYS A 239 12.32 3.81 4.60
CA LYS A 239 12.78 3.81 3.21
C LYS A 239 14.30 3.92 3.11
N SER A 240 14.85 3.32 2.09
CA SER A 240 16.26 3.45 1.75
C SER A 240 16.49 4.51 0.65
N ARG A 241 17.76 4.74 0.30
CA ARG A 241 18.13 5.54 -0.87
C ARG A 241 18.18 4.72 -2.17
N ALA A 242 17.76 3.46 -2.14
CA ALA A 242 17.66 2.65 -3.34
C ALA A 242 16.64 3.24 -4.33
N THR A 243 16.92 3.09 -5.61
CA THR A 243 16.08 3.67 -6.68
C THR A 243 14.64 3.18 -6.64
N ILE A 244 14.40 1.93 -6.22
CA ILE A 244 13.05 1.37 -6.07
C ILE A 244 12.26 2.08 -4.97
N ASP A 245 12.83 2.27 -3.77
CA ASP A 245 12.16 2.96 -2.65
C ASP A 245 11.86 4.42 -3.00
N LEU A 246 12.80 5.10 -3.68
CA LEU A 246 12.61 6.49 -4.13
C LEU A 246 11.51 6.59 -5.19
N ALA A 247 11.45 5.63 -6.12
CA ALA A 247 10.44 5.63 -7.20
C ALA A 247 9.04 5.33 -6.65
N VAL A 248 8.91 4.37 -5.73
CA VAL A 248 7.64 4.08 -5.03
C VAL A 248 7.20 5.30 -4.22
N SER A 249 8.09 5.88 -3.40
CA SER A 249 7.78 7.08 -2.60
C SER A 249 7.34 8.26 -3.46
N ARG A 250 7.95 8.46 -4.62
CA ARG A 250 7.54 9.51 -5.57
C ARG A 250 6.15 9.26 -6.12
N ALA A 251 5.86 8.03 -6.57
CA ALA A 251 4.54 7.68 -7.08
C ALA A 251 3.43 7.94 -6.03
N ILE A 252 3.65 7.49 -4.79
CA ILE A 252 2.70 7.72 -3.68
C ILE A 252 2.53 9.21 -3.38
N LYS A 253 3.62 10.00 -3.35
CA LYS A 253 3.55 11.45 -3.15
C LYS A 253 2.76 12.16 -4.26
N GLU A 254 2.85 11.68 -5.50
CA GLU A 254 2.08 12.17 -6.65
C GLU A 254 0.65 11.61 -6.69
N LYS A 255 0.21 10.87 -5.66
CA LYS A 255 -1.09 10.18 -5.59
C LYS A 255 -1.34 9.23 -6.78
N LYS A 256 -0.28 8.54 -7.20
CA LYS A 256 -0.28 7.57 -8.30
C LYS A 256 0.14 6.20 -7.80
N ASN A 257 -0.25 5.17 -8.54
CA ASN A 257 0.26 3.82 -8.31
C ASN A 257 1.63 3.66 -8.96
N PHE A 258 2.53 2.96 -8.27
CA PHE A 258 3.83 2.62 -8.84
C PHE A 258 3.67 1.60 -9.97
N ASN A 259 4.40 1.81 -11.05
CA ASN A 259 4.35 0.94 -12.24
C ASN A 259 5.72 0.29 -12.46
N GLU A 260 5.80 -1.01 -12.19
CA GLU A 260 7.02 -1.81 -12.29
C GLU A 260 7.63 -1.80 -13.68
N ARG A 261 6.80 -1.99 -14.72
CA ARG A 261 7.26 -2.02 -16.11
C ARG A 261 7.87 -0.70 -16.54
N LYS A 262 7.22 0.42 -16.21
CA LYS A 262 7.72 1.75 -16.47
C LYS A 262 9.03 2.04 -15.73
N TYR A 263 9.12 1.59 -14.49
CA TYR A 263 10.31 1.78 -13.65
C TYR A 263 11.50 0.98 -14.16
N THR A 264 11.31 -0.29 -14.49
CA THR A 264 12.39 -1.19 -14.91
C THR A 264 12.83 -0.97 -16.36
N LYS A 265 12.07 -0.17 -17.16
CA LYS A 265 12.26 -0.02 -18.61
C LYS A 265 12.38 -1.39 -19.30
N TRP A 266 11.50 -2.30 -18.90
CA TRP A 266 11.45 -3.66 -19.45
C TRP A 266 10.70 -3.61 -20.77
N ASP A 267 11.38 -3.93 -21.84
CA ASP A 267 10.84 -3.96 -23.21
C ASP A 267 9.87 -5.13 -23.44
#